data_63ee5ac351e13e5cc4bd2cf948fd3b9b
#
_entry.id   63ee5ac351e13e5cc4bd2cf948fd3b9b
#
_cell.length_a   1.000
_cell.length_b   1.000
_cell.length_c   1.000
_cell.angle_alpha   90.00
_cell.angle_beta   90.00
_cell.angle_gamma   90.00
#
_symmetry.space_group_name_H-M   'P 1'
#
loop_
_entity.id
_entity.type
_entity.pdbx_description
1 polymer ?
#
loop_
_entity_poly.entity_id
_entity_poly.type
_entity_poly.pdbx_seq_one_letter_code
_entity_poly.pdbx_strand_id
1 'polypeptide(L)'
;MLIQELSRQASLDLLARMRLGRLACAQGAQPYVTPIYFVSHLGCLYGFSTLGQKIQWMRANPLVCVEADELVSAQEWVSLVVFGRYEELPDLPEWQGLRALAHQLLKQYAVWWEPAYAKTILHGTERPLVPIFYRIHIHRMTGHRATPEPVSPPDTRVPMTDPGETGWLQRFLRPVRGTRKQ
;
A
#
# COMPACT_ATOMS: atom_id res chain seq x y z
N MET A 1 -5.26 17.48 7.45
CA MET A 1 -5.16 16.27 6.58
C MET A 1 -6.52 15.98 6.01
N LEU A 2 -6.64 15.89 4.69
CA LEU A 2 -7.86 15.54 3.98
C LEU A 2 -7.77 14.09 3.50
N ILE A 3 -8.77 13.27 3.82
CA ILE A 3 -8.88 11.88 3.34
C ILE A 3 -10.01 11.82 2.34
N GLN A 4 -9.73 11.27 1.15
CA GLN A 4 -10.68 11.15 0.05
C GLN A 4 -10.73 9.70 -0.44
N GLU A 5 -11.92 9.25 -0.82
CA GLU A 5 -12.10 7.98 -1.52
C GLU A 5 -11.56 8.07 -2.95
N LEU A 6 -10.89 7.03 -3.41
CA LEU A 6 -10.41 6.95 -4.79
C LEU A 6 -11.55 6.61 -5.74
N SER A 7 -11.61 7.29 -6.86
CA SER A 7 -12.44 6.87 -7.98
C SER A 7 -11.97 5.50 -8.52
N ARG A 8 -12.86 4.80 -9.24
CA ARG A 8 -12.50 3.54 -9.91
C ARG A 8 -11.27 3.71 -10.82
N GLN A 9 -11.20 4.78 -11.60
CA GLN A 9 -10.07 5.04 -12.49
C GLN A 9 -8.78 5.29 -11.71
N ALA A 10 -8.82 6.13 -10.68
CA ALA A 10 -7.66 6.38 -9.83
C ALA A 10 -7.15 5.10 -9.14
N SER A 11 -8.06 4.19 -8.73
CA SER A 11 -7.71 2.88 -8.18
C SER A 11 -7.02 1.98 -9.20
N LEU A 12 -7.49 1.97 -10.46
CA LEU A 12 -6.88 1.20 -11.54
C LEU A 12 -5.49 1.75 -11.90
N ASP A 13 -5.34 3.07 -11.98
CA ASP A 13 -4.06 3.73 -12.26
C ASP A 13 -3.03 3.45 -11.15
N LEU A 14 -3.47 3.47 -9.90
CA LEU A 14 -2.65 3.10 -8.75
C LEU A 14 -2.20 1.64 -8.85
N LEU A 15 -3.14 0.73 -9.08
CA LEU A 15 -2.88 -0.71 -9.20
C LEU A 15 -1.94 -1.05 -10.35
N ALA A 16 -2.03 -0.30 -11.47
CA ALA A 16 -1.17 -0.52 -12.63
C ALA A 16 0.32 -0.27 -12.35
N ARG A 17 0.66 0.61 -11.39
CA ARG A 17 2.06 0.91 -11.03
C ARG A 17 2.56 0.14 -9.81
N MET A 18 1.67 -0.37 -8.97
CA MET A 18 2.03 -1.17 -7.79
C MET A 18 2.50 -2.57 -8.19
N ARG A 19 3.46 -3.10 -7.43
CA ARG A 19 4.05 -4.44 -7.66
C ARG A 19 4.09 -5.28 -6.40
N LEU A 20 4.08 -4.66 -5.23
CA LEU A 20 4.06 -5.32 -3.93
C LEU A 20 2.71 -5.08 -3.26
N GLY A 21 2.11 -6.13 -2.73
CA GLY A 21 0.88 -6.05 -1.95
C GLY A 21 0.88 -7.10 -0.84
N ARG A 22 -0.14 -7.03 0.00
CA ARG A 22 -0.37 -7.98 1.08
C ARG A 22 -1.63 -8.78 0.74
N LEU A 23 -1.42 -10.04 0.34
CA LEU A 23 -2.50 -10.99 0.08
C LEU A 23 -3.06 -11.47 1.41
N ALA A 24 -4.36 -11.34 1.59
CA ALA A 24 -5.11 -11.95 2.68
C ALA A 24 -6.01 -13.06 2.13
N CYS A 25 -5.93 -14.23 2.76
CA CYS A 25 -6.78 -15.39 2.51
C CYS A 25 -7.21 -16.00 3.85
N ALA A 26 -8.16 -16.92 3.84
CA ALA A 26 -8.65 -17.54 5.05
C ALA A 26 -8.98 -19.02 4.84
N GLN A 27 -8.74 -19.82 5.87
CA GLN A 27 -9.23 -21.20 5.99
C GLN A 27 -10.15 -21.29 7.19
N GLY A 28 -11.42 -21.61 6.97
CA GLY A 28 -12.44 -21.44 7.99
C GLY A 28 -12.48 -20.00 8.51
N ALA A 29 -12.41 -19.80 9.81
CA ALA A 29 -12.37 -18.49 10.47
C ALA A 29 -10.95 -17.94 10.68
N GLN A 30 -9.90 -18.67 10.30
CA GLN A 30 -8.52 -18.23 10.50
C GLN A 30 -8.05 -17.39 9.31
N PRO A 31 -7.76 -16.08 9.47
CA PRO A 31 -7.14 -15.25 8.45
C PRO A 31 -5.62 -15.50 8.38
N TYR A 32 -5.06 -15.27 7.19
CA TYR A 32 -3.64 -15.31 6.92
C TYR A 32 -3.27 -14.18 5.96
N VAL A 33 -2.21 -13.44 6.26
CA VAL A 33 -1.71 -12.34 5.45
C VAL A 33 -0.24 -12.57 5.10
N THR A 34 0.12 -12.34 3.84
CA THR A 34 1.51 -12.50 3.37
C THR A 34 1.81 -11.52 2.23
N PRO A 35 3.04 -11.01 2.13
CA PRO A 35 3.43 -10.19 0.98
C PRO A 35 3.44 -11.02 -0.30
N ILE A 36 3.02 -10.40 -1.40
CA ILE A 36 3.09 -10.95 -2.75
C ILE A 36 3.59 -9.91 -3.74
N TYR A 37 4.32 -10.36 -4.76
CA TYR A 37 4.50 -9.60 -5.98
C TYR A 37 3.37 -9.91 -6.95
N PHE A 38 2.89 -8.87 -7.62
CA PHE A 38 1.84 -9.00 -8.63
C PHE A 38 2.02 -8.01 -9.78
N VAL A 39 1.38 -8.31 -10.89
CA VAL A 39 1.19 -7.39 -12.02
C VAL A 39 -0.29 -7.32 -12.35
N SER A 40 -0.82 -6.10 -12.39
CA SER A 40 -2.21 -5.86 -12.81
C SER A 40 -2.30 -5.85 -14.33
N HIS A 41 -3.19 -6.66 -14.90
CA HIS A 41 -3.45 -6.70 -16.32
C HIS A 41 -4.89 -7.18 -16.61
N LEU A 42 -5.64 -6.40 -17.40
CA LEU A 42 -6.99 -6.74 -17.89
C LEU A 42 -7.94 -7.24 -16.78
N GLY A 43 -8.05 -6.49 -15.67
CA GLY A 43 -8.96 -6.81 -14.57
C GLY A 43 -8.54 -7.99 -13.69
N CYS A 44 -7.30 -8.45 -13.83
CA CYS A 44 -6.70 -9.48 -13.00
C CYS A 44 -5.38 -9.01 -12.38
N LEU A 45 -5.04 -9.58 -11.22
CA LEU A 45 -3.70 -9.53 -10.66
C LEU A 45 -3.02 -10.86 -10.95
N TYR A 46 -1.92 -10.83 -11.69
CA TYR A 46 -1.09 -11.99 -11.96
C TYR A 46 0.01 -12.11 -10.95
N GLY A 47 0.22 -13.30 -10.42
CA GLY A 47 1.27 -13.60 -9.46
C GLY A 47 1.79 -15.02 -9.62
N PHE A 48 2.84 -15.32 -8.88
CA PHE A 48 3.33 -16.68 -8.75
C PHE A 48 3.77 -16.93 -7.30
N SER A 49 3.88 -18.19 -6.94
CA SER A 49 4.35 -18.67 -5.65
C SER A 49 4.93 -20.07 -5.79
N THR A 50 5.52 -20.58 -4.73
CA THR A 50 5.75 -22.00 -4.54
C THR A 50 4.62 -22.61 -3.72
N LEU A 51 4.49 -23.93 -3.75
CA LEU A 51 3.55 -24.64 -2.89
C LEU A 51 3.84 -24.32 -1.41
N GLY A 52 2.82 -23.86 -0.73
CA GLY A 52 2.87 -23.50 0.68
C GLY A 52 1.47 -23.15 1.20
N GLN A 53 1.42 -22.68 2.45
CA GLN A 53 0.16 -22.43 3.16
C GLN A 53 -0.81 -21.53 2.36
N LYS A 54 -0.36 -20.43 1.80
CA LYS A 54 -1.23 -19.53 1.04
C LYS A 54 -1.89 -20.22 -0.18
N ILE A 55 -1.13 -21.04 -0.92
CA ILE A 55 -1.66 -21.77 -2.08
C ILE A 55 -2.69 -22.80 -1.64
N GLN A 56 -2.39 -23.57 -0.59
CA GLN A 56 -3.33 -24.56 -0.05
C GLN A 56 -4.64 -23.90 0.42
N TRP A 57 -4.55 -22.77 1.10
CA TRP A 57 -5.72 -22.05 1.60
C TRP A 57 -6.53 -21.42 0.47
N MET A 58 -5.87 -20.84 -0.54
CA MET A 58 -6.54 -20.28 -1.71
C MET A 58 -7.21 -21.34 -2.60
N ARG A 59 -6.66 -22.57 -2.64
CA ARG A 59 -7.32 -23.71 -3.29
C ARG A 59 -8.60 -24.12 -2.55
N ALA A 60 -8.57 -24.11 -1.21
CA ALA A 60 -9.72 -24.46 -0.38
C ALA A 60 -10.77 -23.33 -0.32
N ASN A 61 -10.33 -22.08 -0.25
CA ASN A 61 -11.19 -20.89 -0.27
C ASN A 61 -10.59 -19.84 -1.21
N PRO A 62 -11.10 -19.73 -2.44
CA PRO A 62 -10.55 -18.85 -3.46
C PRO A 62 -10.91 -17.36 -3.27
N LEU A 63 -11.73 -17.00 -2.28
CA LEU A 63 -12.02 -15.60 -1.98
C LEU A 63 -10.86 -14.97 -1.21
N VAL A 64 -10.29 -13.93 -1.81
CA VAL A 64 -9.10 -13.27 -1.28
C VAL A 64 -9.24 -11.75 -1.35
N CYS A 65 -8.42 -11.05 -0.59
CA CYS A 65 -8.17 -9.65 -0.88
C CYS A 65 -6.66 -9.36 -0.95
N VAL A 66 -6.32 -8.32 -1.71
CA VAL A 66 -4.94 -7.82 -1.82
C VAL A 66 -4.98 -6.35 -1.43
N GLU A 67 -4.25 -6.02 -0.40
CA GLU A 67 -4.00 -4.64 0.00
C GLU A 67 -2.67 -4.18 -0.60
N ALA A 68 -2.62 -2.91 -1.04
CA ALA A 68 -1.40 -2.26 -1.50
C ALA A 68 -1.45 -0.77 -1.13
N ASP A 69 -0.31 -0.24 -0.69
CA ASP A 69 -0.22 1.13 -0.20
C ASP A 69 1.07 1.82 -0.66
N GLU A 70 1.03 3.14 -0.68
CA GLU A 70 2.19 4.02 -0.81
C GLU A 70 2.14 5.00 0.37
N LEU A 71 3.13 4.97 1.24
CA LEU A 71 3.26 5.85 2.39
C LEU A 71 4.41 6.84 2.15
N VAL A 72 4.08 8.11 1.98
CA VAL A 72 5.07 9.20 1.88
C VAL A 72 5.32 9.79 3.26
N SER A 73 4.26 10.09 4.01
CA SER A 73 4.30 10.59 5.39
C SER A 73 3.03 10.19 6.14
N ALA A 74 2.97 10.51 7.45
CA ALA A 74 1.75 10.30 8.24
C ALA A 74 0.53 11.09 7.74
N GLN A 75 0.74 12.13 6.93
CA GLN A 75 -0.32 12.97 6.36
C GLN A 75 -0.48 12.81 4.85
N GLU A 76 0.38 12.02 4.20
CA GLU A 76 0.38 11.81 2.76
C GLU A 76 0.59 10.33 2.46
N TRP A 77 -0.48 9.66 2.07
CA TRP A 77 -0.48 8.25 1.73
C TRP A 77 -1.64 7.91 0.80
N VAL A 78 -1.55 6.76 0.18
CA VAL A 78 -2.63 6.16 -0.58
C VAL A 78 -2.67 4.67 -0.29
N SER A 79 -3.87 4.12 -0.10
CA SER A 79 -4.08 2.69 0.08
C SER A 79 -5.20 2.18 -0.82
N LEU A 80 -5.11 0.93 -1.20
CA LEU A 80 -6.06 0.24 -2.05
C LEU A 80 -6.27 -1.18 -1.55
N VAL A 81 -7.53 -1.60 -1.43
CA VAL A 81 -7.90 -3.00 -1.18
C VAL A 81 -8.66 -3.54 -2.38
N VAL A 82 -8.14 -4.60 -2.96
CA VAL A 82 -8.74 -5.36 -4.03
C VAL A 82 -9.39 -6.61 -3.46
N PHE A 83 -10.68 -6.81 -3.70
CA PHE A 83 -11.40 -8.04 -3.41
C PHE A 83 -11.52 -8.86 -4.69
N GLY A 84 -11.15 -10.13 -4.62
CA GLY A 84 -11.13 -10.94 -5.82
C GLY A 84 -11.20 -12.44 -5.56
N ARG A 85 -11.08 -13.18 -6.67
CA ARG A 85 -11.12 -14.64 -6.68
C ARG A 85 -9.84 -15.17 -7.27
N TYR A 86 -9.15 -16.00 -6.50
CA TYR A 86 -7.98 -16.77 -6.93
C TYR A 86 -8.34 -17.82 -7.98
N GLU A 87 -7.50 -17.92 -8.99
CA GLU A 87 -7.52 -18.97 -9.99
C GLU A 87 -6.09 -19.41 -10.31
N GLU A 88 -5.79 -20.67 -10.08
CA GLU A 88 -4.50 -21.24 -10.44
C GLU A 88 -4.40 -21.44 -11.96
N LEU A 89 -3.21 -21.28 -12.51
CA LEU A 89 -2.89 -21.53 -13.90
C LEU A 89 -2.07 -22.83 -13.98
N PRO A 90 -2.72 -24.01 -14.02
CA PRO A 90 -2.03 -25.29 -13.99
C PRO A 90 -1.18 -25.51 -15.24
N ASP A 91 -0.19 -26.40 -15.14
CA ASP A 91 0.69 -26.76 -16.26
C ASP A 91 0.02 -27.81 -17.15
N LEU A 92 -1.03 -27.38 -17.83
CA LEU A 92 -1.83 -28.20 -18.75
C LEU A 92 -1.90 -27.50 -20.12
N PRO A 93 -2.07 -28.25 -21.21
CA PRO A 93 -2.08 -27.67 -22.57
C PRO A 93 -3.04 -26.51 -22.77
N GLU A 94 -4.24 -26.59 -22.23
CA GLU A 94 -5.27 -25.54 -22.31
C GLU A 94 -4.93 -24.25 -21.58
N TRP A 95 -4.01 -24.30 -20.62
CA TRP A 95 -3.57 -23.14 -19.83
C TRP A 95 -2.27 -22.51 -20.30
N GLN A 96 -1.58 -23.12 -21.27
CA GLN A 96 -0.25 -22.68 -21.71
C GLN A 96 -0.22 -21.21 -22.17
N GLY A 97 -1.24 -20.73 -22.88
CA GLY A 97 -1.33 -19.34 -23.31
C GLY A 97 -1.38 -18.35 -22.14
N LEU A 98 -2.21 -18.66 -21.13
CA LEU A 98 -2.32 -17.82 -19.92
C LEU A 98 -1.08 -17.91 -19.02
N ARG A 99 -0.45 -19.08 -18.94
CA ARG A 99 0.82 -19.24 -18.22
C ARG A 99 1.94 -18.43 -18.88
N ALA A 100 2.04 -18.51 -20.22
CA ALA A 100 3.01 -17.72 -20.97
C ALA A 100 2.79 -16.21 -20.78
N LEU A 101 1.53 -15.75 -20.80
CA LEU A 101 1.20 -14.35 -20.49
C LEU A 101 1.61 -13.98 -19.07
N ALA A 102 1.24 -14.79 -18.07
CA ALA A 102 1.61 -14.55 -16.67
C ALA A 102 3.14 -14.47 -16.51
N HIS A 103 3.87 -15.41 -17.11
CA HIS A 103 5.34 -15.41 -17.12
C HIS A 103 5.90 -14.12 -17.75
N GLN A 104 5.39 -13.74 -18.93
CA GLN A 104 5.85 -12.53 -19.63
C GLN A 104 5.60 -11.26 -18.83
N LEU A 105 4.42 -11.12 -18.21
CA LEU A 105 4.07 -9.97 -17.39
C LEU A 105 4.99 -9.86 -16.14
N LEU A 106 5.19 -10.97 -15.46
CA LEU A 106 5.95 -11.01 -14.22
C LEU A 106 7.46 -10.88 -14.45
N LYS A 107 7.99 -11.43 -15.55
CA LYS A 107 9.41 -11.37 -15.91
C LYS A 107 9.94 -9.94 -16.07
N GLN A 108 9.10 -9.00 -16.44
CA GLN A 108 9.49 -7.59 -16.60
C GLN A 108 9.91 -6.91 -15.27
N TYR A 109 9.46 -7.46 -14.13
CA TYR A 109 9.56 -6.78 -12.83
C TYR A 109 10.24 -7.60 -11.74
N ALA A 110 10.34 -8.93 -11.91
CA ALA A 110 10.93 -9.79 -10.90
C ALA A 110 11.64 -10.98 -11.55
N VAL A 111 12.93 -11.09 -11.33
CA VAL A 111 13.77 -12.22 -11.82
C VAL A 111 14.09 -13.24 -10.70
N TRP A 112 13.78 -12.94 -9.45
CA TRP A 112 14.13 -13.76 -8.28
C TRP A 112 13.43 -15.14 -8.24
N TRP A 113 12.40 -15.34 -9.04
CA TRP A 113 11.65 -16.58 -9.16
C TRP A 113 12.19 -17.51 -10.25
N GLU A 114 13.14 -17.07 -11.05
CA GLU A 114 13.84 -17.96 -12.00
C GLU A 114 14.69 -18.95 -11.22
N PRO A 115 14.66 -20.26 -11.55
CA PRO A 115 15.39 -21.31 -10.82
C PRO A 115 16.89 -21.04 -10.68
N ALA A 116 17.46 -20.26 -11.58
CA ALA A 116 18.88 -19.85 -11.53
C ALA A 116 19.19 -18.87 -10.38
N TYR A 117 18.17 -18.14 -9.84
CA TYR A 117 18.36 -17.06 -8.89
C TYR A 117 17.71 -17.31 -7.53
N ALA A 118 16.81 -18.29 -7.43
CA ALA A 118 16.10 -18.57 -6.20
C ALA A 118 16.16 -20.05 -5.82
N LYS A 119 16.63 -20.31 -4.60
CA LYS A 119 16.67 -21.62 -4.00
C LYS A 119 15.85 -21.58 -2.73
N THR A 120 15.04 -22.61 -2.50
CA THR A 120 14.27 -22.75 -1.27
C THR A 120 14.95 -23.79 -0.39
N ILE A 121 15.28 -23.40 0.85
CA ILE A 121 15.78 -24.32 1.86
C ILE A 121 14.62 -24.69 2.77
N LEU A 122 14.21 -25.95 2.74
CA LEU A 122 13.19 -26.50 3.62
C LEU A 122 13.81 -27.60 4.49
N HIS A 123 13.78 -27.41 5.82
CA HIS A 123 14.39 -28.31 6.79
C HIS A 123 15.87 -28.64 6.48
N GLY A 124 16.65 -27.64 6.06
CA GLY A 124 18.06 -27.81 5.73
C GLY A 124 18.36 -28.44 4.37
N THR A 125 17.33 -28.77 3.57
CA THR A 125 17.51 -29.37 2.24
C THR A 125 17.14 -28.35 1.16
N GLU A 126 18.04 -28.16 0.20
CA GLU A 126 17.83 -27.33 -0.99
C GLU A 126 16.84 -28.04 -1.93
N ARG A 127 15.78 -27.34 -2.34
CA ARG A 127 14.79 -27.85 -3.29
C ARG A 127 14.66 -26.92 -4.49
N PRO A 128 14.48 -27.48 -5.70
CA PRO A 128 14.19 -26.67 -6.87
C PRO A 128 12.88 -25.89 -6.68
N LEU A 129 12.86 -24.65 -7.09
CA LEU A 129 11.67 -23.82 -7.08
C LEU A 129 10.74 -24.25 -8.20
N VAL A 130 9.55 -24.78 -7.83
CA VAL A 130 8.48 -25.09 -8.79
C VAL A 130 7.45 -23.95 -8.73
N PRO A 131 7.43 -23.04 -9.71
CA PRO A 131 6.52 -21.91 -9.69
C PRO A 131 5.08 -22.36 -9.98
N ILE A 132 4.17 -21.91 -9.12
CA ILE A 132 2.72 -22.00 -9.30
C ILE A 132 2.25 -20.62 -9.75
N PHE A 133 1.89 -20.49 -11.03
CA PHE A 133 1.30 -19.27 -11.56
C PHE A 133 -0.17 -19.21 -11.22
N TYR A 134 -0.66 -18.01 -10.93
CA TYR A 134 -2.06 -17.76 -10.63
C TYR A 134 -2.48 -16.36 -11.07
N ARG A 135 -3.78 -16.16 -11.13
CA ARG A 135 -4.37 -14.82 -11.22
C ARG A 135 -5.47 -14.66 -10.18
N ILE A 136 -5.73 -13.40 -9.82
CA ILE A 136 -6.84 -13.01 -8.98
C ILE A 136 -7.75 -12.14 -9.81
N HIS A 137 -8.95 -12.62 -10.10
CA HIS A 137 -9.98 -11.84 -10.78
C HIS A 137 -10.49 -10.74 -9.85
N ILE A 138 -10.41 -9.50 -10.29
CA ILE A 138 -10.84 -8.34 -9.50
C ILE A 138 -12.36 -8.23 -9.55
N HIS A 139 -13.02 -8.36 -8.40
CA HIS A 139 -14.46 -8.16 -8.29
C HIS A 139 -14.81 -6.74 -7.87
N ARG A 140 -14.09 -6.21 -6.87
CA ARG A 140 -14.34 -4.91 -6.26
C ARG A 140 -13.03 -4.32 -5.73
N MET A 141 -12.96 -3.00 -5.69
CA MET A 141 -11.85 -2.25 -5.10
C MET A 141 -12.40 -1.15 -4.19
N THR A 142 -11.67 -0.86 -3.12
CA THR A 142 -11.87 0.32 -2.26
C THR A 142 -10.52 0.95 -2.02
N GLY A 143 -10.43 2.26 -2.09
CA GLY A 143 -9.16 2.94 -1.88
C GLY A 143 -9.35 4.35 -1.31
N HIS A 144 -8.35 4.81 -0.57
CA HIS A 144 -8.33 6.12 0.05
C HIS A 144 -6.98 6.79 -0.19
N ARG A 145 -7.02 8.11 -0.28
CA ARG A 145 -5.84 8.97 -0.34
C ARG A 145 -5.93 10.01 0.74
N ALA A 146 -4.84 10.17 1.49
CA ALA A 146 -4.64 11.29 2.39
C ALA A 146 -3.71 12.31 1.76
N THR A 147 -4.03 13.59 1.90
CA THR A 147 -3.19 14.71 1.51
C THR A 147 -3.12 15.72 2.65
N PRO A 148 -1.99 16.43 2.82
CA PRO A 148 -1.95 17.57 3.72
C PRO A 148 -3.01 18.60 3.34
N GLU A 149 -3.64 19.23 4.32
CA GLU A 149 -4.48 20.40 4.03
C GLU A 149 -3.62 21.53 3.48
N PRO A 150 -4.09 22.25 2.44
CA PRO A 150 -3.40 23.44 2.01
C PRO A 150 -3.31 24.40 3.21
N VAL A 151 -2.11 24.85 3.52
CA VAL A 151 -1.90 25.89 4.53
C VAL A 151 -2.62 27.14 4.00
N SER A 152 -3.73 27.51 4.64
CA SER A 152 -4.37 28.79 4.34
C SER A 152 -3.33 29.88 4.57
N PRO A 153 -3.13 30.83 3.65
CA PRO A 153 -2.24 31.96 3.93
C PRO A 153 -2.67 32.60 5.23
N PRO A 154 -1.73 33.01 6.10
CA PRO A 154 -2.07 33.69 7.35
C PRO A 154 -3.00 34.86 7.00
N ASP A 155 -4.11 34.98 7.76
CA ASP A 155 -5.05 36.07 7.59
C ASP A 155 -4.28 37.38 7.81
N THR A 156 -3.90 38.02 6.72
CA THR A 156 -3.17 39.29 6.68
C THR A 156 -4.08 40.49 7.02
N ARG A 157 -5.20 40.25 7.69
CA ARG A 157 -5.90 41.31 8.38
C ARG A 157 -5.12 41.67 9.63
N VAL A 158 -4.08 42.47 9.45
CA VAL A 158 -3.51 43.26 10.55
C VAL A 158 -4.69 44.05 11.13
N PRO A 159 -5.04 43.86 12.42
CA PRO A 159 -6.04 44.73 13.01
C PRO A 159 -5.45 46.15 12.91
N MET A 160 -6.16 47.02 12.21
CA MET A 160 -5.85 48.47 12.26
C MET A 160 -5.98 48.86 13.75
N THR A 161 -4.86 48.90 14.45
CA THR A 161 -4.80 49.52 15.74
C THR A 161 -5.09 50.99 15.57
N ASP A 162 -6.22 51.43 16.16
CA ASP A 162 -6.58 52.83 16.33
C ASP A 162 -5.41 53.60 16.94
N PRO A 163 -4.90 54.71 16.36
CA PRO A 163 -3.78 55.45 16.90
C PRO A 163 -4.07 56.13 18.25
N GLY A 164 -5.22 55.88 18.88
CA GLY A 164 -5.72 56.60 20.04
C GLY A 164 -5.35 56.07 21.42
N GLU A 165 -4.75 54.85 21.56
CA GLU A 165 -4.45 54.30 22.90
C GLU A 165 -2.96 54.12 23.16
N THR A 166 -2.23 55.23 23.33
CA THR A 166 -0.83 55.21 23.86
C THR A 166 -0.74 55.35 25.39
N GLY A 167 -1.78 54.96 26.13
CA GLY A 167 -1.87 55.23 27.58
C GLY A 167 -1.33 54.17 28.54
N TRP A 168 -1.00 52.93 28.11
CA TRP A 168 -0.69 51.85 29.06
C TRP A 168 0.78 51.41 29.11
N LEU A 169 1.63 51.86 28.19
CA LEU A 169 3.05 51.49 28.16
C LEU A 169 3.93 52.22 29.19
N GLN A 170 3.46 53.28 29.82
CA GLN A 170 4.25 54.01 30.84
C GLN A 170 4.22 53.38 32.24
N ARG A 171 3.48 52.31 32.48
CA ARG A 171 3.29 51.74 33.83
C ARG A 171 4.29 50.64 34.21
N PHE A 172 5.13 50.20 33.31
CA PHE A 172 6.07 49.10 33.56
C PHE A 172 7.55 49.46 33.65
N LEU A 173 7.89 50.78 33.61
CA LEU A 173 9.27 51.24 33.79
C LEU A 173 9.44 51.92 35.15
N ARG A 174 9.30 51.19 36.28
CA ARG A 174 9.81 51.60 37.57
C ARG A 174 11.16 50.90 37.83
N PRO A 175 12.27 51.66 38.07
CA PRO A 175 13.54 51.05 38.41
C PRO A 175 13.48 50.50 39.86
N VAL A 176 13.86 49.27 40.02
CA VAL A 176 14.06 48.64 41.34
C VAL A 176 15.26 49.28 42.00
N ARG A 177 15.02 50.06 43.08
CA ARG A 177 16.10 50.58 43.97
C ARG A 177 16.72 49.40 44.70
N GLY A 178 18.01 49.20 44.48
CA GLY A 178 18.82 48.29 45.25
C GLY A 178 18.96 48.72 46.70
N THR A 179 18.62 47.83 47.61
CA THR A 179 19.02 47.98 49.07
C THR A 179 20.35 47.25 49.24
N ARG A 180 21.38 48.06 49.43
CA ARG A 180 22.66 47.67 50.01
C ARG A 180 22.43 47.52 51.56
N LYS A 181 22.78 46.38 52.13
CA LYS A 181 23.04 46.18 53.51
C LYS A 181 24.40 45.53 53.74
N GLN A 182 25.02 46.02 54.69
CA GLN A 182 26.34 45.79 55.31
C GLN A 182 26.58 44.30 55.61
#